data_8a8dba8e5c4db32544845f5557092eb5
#
_entry.id   8a8dba8e5c4db32544845f5557092eb5
#
_cell.length_a   1.000
_cell.length_b   1.000
_cell.length_c   1.000
_cell.angle_alpha   90.00
_cell.angle_beta   90.00
_cell.angle_gamma   90.00
#
_symmetry.space_group_name_H-M   'P 1'
#
loop_
_entity.id
_entity.type
_entity.pdbx_description
1 polymer ?
#
loop_
_entity_poly.entity_id
_entity_poly.type
_entity_poly.pdbx_seq_one_letter_code
_entity_poly.pdbx_strand_id
1 'polypeptide(L)'
;MYKRQGQTPDRTFCIFRSTWDTPGFRAWLKRAQIFTLFFIEGASYLEEEEKNWEFFTIFECTHAPSTQQQSDQNHASWHFVGYTALYRFWCWPDKTRWRLSQFLILPPYQGQRHGTHLYETVYAHALSDPAICELTIEDPSEAFDKLRDTCDLAYLNQQNDVVHHIAAPIDRAWRSNARLRYKLAPRQWARLLDMLGLLHLDPEASPNQFRAFRLQVKARIYQQNREVLDMLPHEQRVEKLHETFEAVLDEYADITGVEV
;
A
#
# COMPACT_ATOMS: atom_id res chain seq x y z
N MET A 1 -4.65 16.80 6.42
CA MET A 1 -3.59 17.72 6.88
C MET A 1 -2.85 17.08 8.04
N TYR A 2 -1.55 16.97 7.99
CA TYR A 2 -0.75 16.42 9.10
C TYR A 2 0.49 17.28 9.38
N LYS A 3 0.96 17.22 10.64
CA LYS A 3 2.17 17.92 11.10
C LYS A 3 3.20 16.88 11.54
N ARG A 4 4.46 17.09 11.21
CA ARG A 4 5.54 16.22 11.63
C ARG A 4 5.95 16.55 13.08
N GLN A 5 6.03 15.53 13.95
CA GLN A 5 6.51 15.73 15.32
C GLN A 5 8.01 16.15 15.31
N GLY A 6 8.35 17.21 16.03
CA GLY A 6 9.73 17.65 16.27
C GLY A 6 10.32 18.63 15.25
N GLN A 7 9.54 19.18 14.30
CA GLN A 7 9.99 20.27 13.40
C GLN A 7 9.36 21.62 13.76
N THR A 8 10.03 22.68 13.31
CA THR A 8 9.61 24.08 13.51
C THR A 8 8.12 24.27 13.27
N PRO A 9 7.42 25.13 14.04
CA PRO A 9 5.95 25.24 14.06
C PRO A 9 5.28 25.56 12.72
N ASP A 10 6.04 25.95 11.71
CA ASP A 10 5.53 26.58 10.49
C ASP A 10 5.41 25.65 9.27
N ARG A 11 5.73 24.36 9.39
CA ARG A 11 5.63 23.40 8.27
C ARG A 11 4.40 22.50 8.42
N THR A 12 3.52 22.54 7.45
CA THR A 12 2.30 21.70 7.42
C THR A 12 2.21 20.99 6.08
N PHE A 13 1.81 19.72 6.12
CA PHE A 13 1.62 18.93 4.91
C PHE A 13 0.12 18.70 4.66
N CYS A 14 -0.30 18.95 3.42
CA CYS A 14 -1.68 18.82 3.01
C CYS A 14 -1.79 17.80 1.87
N ILE A 15 -2.75 16.89 1.98
CA ILE A 15 -3.10 15.96 0.90
C ILE A 15 -4.41 16.43 0.29
N PHE A 16 -4.42 16.58 -1.03
CA PHE A 16 -5.58 17.00 -1.81
C PHE A 16 -6.00 15.88 -2.74
N ARG A 17 -7.30 15.60 -2.81
CA ARG A 17 -7.90 14.74 -3.80
C ARG A 17 -8.37 15.57 -4.98
N SER A 18 -8.06 15.17 -6.20
CA SER A 18 -8.38 15.89 -7.44
C SER A 18 -8.77 14.92 -8.55
N THR A 19 -9.47 15.45 -9.54
CA THR A 19 -9.75 14.79 -10.83
C THR A 19 -9.35 15.72 -11.96
N TRP A 20 -9.45 15.25 -13.21
CA TRP A 20 -9.22 16.11 -14.37
C TRP A 20 -10.14 17.35 -14.43
N ASP A 21 -11.30 17.30 -13.77
CA ASP A 21 -12.26 18.41 -13.75
C ASP A 21 -11.99 19.41 -12.60
N THR A 22 -11.01 19.12 -11.74
CA THR A 22 -10.59 20.05 -10.67
C THR A 22 -9.94 21.29 -11.29
N PRO A 23 -10.43 22.52 -11.01
CA PRO A 23 -9.90 23.74 -11.61
C PRO A 23 -8.40 23.89 -11.41
N GLY A 24 -7.67 24.14 -12.51
CA GLY A 24 -6.22 24.34 -12.51
C GLY A 24 -5.38 23.06 -12.41
N PHE A 25 -5.97 21.93 -12.04
CA PHE A 25 -5.23 20.68 -11.80
C PHE A 25 -4.57 20.15 -13.07
N ARG A 26 -5.25 20.15 -14.22
CA ARG A 26 -4.66 19.72 -15.52
C ARG A 26 -3.39 20.49 -15.86
N ALA A 27 -3.45 21.81 -15.80
CA ALA A 27 -2.31 22.65 -16.13
C ALA A 27 -1.14 22.46 -15.17
N TRP A 28 -1.44 22.15 -13.91
CA TRP A 28 -0.45 21.83 -12.91
C TRP A 28 0.17 20.45 -13.16
N LEU A 29 -0.65 19.39 -13.35
CA LEU A 29 -0.16 18.02 -13.53
C LEU A 29 0.67 17.88 -14.80
N LYS A 30 0.33 18.56 -15.92
CA LYS A 30 1.16 18.61 -17.13
C LYS A 30 2.62 18.96 -16.85
N ARG A 31 2.86 19.83 -15.88
CA ARG A 31 4.22 20.21 -15.47
C ARG A 31 4.84 19.26 -14.48
N ALA A 32 4.02 18.65 -13.61
CA ALA A 32 4.48 17.72 -12.58
C ALA A 32 4.75 16.31 -13.13
N GLN A 33 4.09 15.88 -14.21
CA GLN A 33 4.25 14.54 -14.79
C GLN A 33 5.66 14.22 -15.26
N ILE A 34 6.50 15.24 -15.52
CA ILE A 34 7.91 15.00 -15.89
C ILE A 34 8.65 14.18 -14.83
N PHE A 35 8.31 14.37 -13.54
CA PHE A 35 8.91 13.61 -12.45
C PHE A 35 8.55 12.13 -12.48
N THR A 36 7.41 11.76 -13.06
CA THR A 36 7.01 10.36 -13.26
C THR A 36 8.02 9.63 -14.15
N LEU A 37 8.42 10.26 -15.26
CA LEU A 37 9.40 9.68 -16.18
C LEU A 37 10.81 9.57 -15.57
N PHE A 38 11.15 10.41 -14.60
CA PHE A 38 12.45 10.36 -13.94
C PHE A 38 12.52 9.34 -12.80
N PHE A 39 11.40 9.04 -12.15
CA PHE A 39 11.42 8.31 -10.87
C PHE A 39 10.57 7.05 -10.85
N ILE A 40 9.76 6.78 -11.88
CA ILE A 40 8.98 5.55 -11.99
C ILE A 40 9.40 4.83 -13.28
N GLU A 41 10.01 3.66 -13.14
CA GLU A 41 10.46 2.85 -14.26
C GLU A 41 9.24 2.40 -15.11
N GLY A 42 9.37 2.52 -16.42
CA GLY A 42 8.32 2.14 -17.36
C GLY A 42 7.08 3.04 -17.39
N ALA A 43 7.05 4.10 -16.60
CA ALA A 43 5.89 4.99 -16.55
C ALA A 43 5.77 5.86 -17.81
N SER A 44 4.53 6.19 -18.15
CA SER A 44 4.16 7.12 -19.20
C SER A 44 3.30 8.27 -18.65
N TYR A 45 3.09 9.29 -19.45
CA TYR A 45 2.11 10.32 -19.14
C TYR A 45 0.69 9.76 -19.21
N LEU A 46 -0.17 10.25 -18.33
CA LEU A 46 -1.56 9.87 -18.26
C LEU A 46 -2.36 10.66 -19.30
N GLU A 47 -3.28 9.97 -19.99
CA GLU A 47 -4.15 10.55 -21.00
C GLU A 47 -5.24 11.42 -20.33
N GLU A 48 -5.35 12.66 -20.75
CA GLU A 48 -6.26 13.66 -20.16
C GLU A 48 -7.72 13.44 -20.55
N GLU A 49 -7.96 12.73 -21.65
CA GLU A 49 -9.28 12.35 -22.13
C GLU A 49 -9.92 11.25 -21.28
N GLU A 50 -9.10 10.46 -20.59
CA GLU A 50 -9.52 9.39 -19.69
C GLU A 50 -10.04 9.93 -18.37
N LYS A 51 -11.37 10.09 -18.25
CA LYS A 51 -12.03 10.70 -17.07
C LYS A 51 -11.99 9.86 -15.79
N ASN A 52 -11.59 8.61 -15.91
CA ASN A 52 -11.59 7.67 -14.77
C ASN A 52 -10.39 7.83 -13.82
N TRP A 53 -9.49 8.77 -14.07
CA TRP A 53 -8.37 9.06 -13.21
C TRP A 53 -8.76 9.90 -12.00
N GLU A 54 -8.27 9.48 -10.83
CA GLU A 54 -8.29 10.25 -9.59
C GLU A 54 -6.87 10.41 -9.05
N PHE A 55 -6.64 11.50 -8.37
CA PHE A 55 -5.30 11.88 -7.91
C PHE A 55 -5.33 12.28 -6.44
N PHE A 56 -4.29 11.88 -5.71
CA PHE A 56 -3.99 12.44 -4.40
C PHE A 56 -2.61 13.07 -4.46
N THR A 57 -2.53 14.34 -4.10
CA THR A 57 -1.29 15.13 -4.17
C THR A 57 -0.91 15.62 -2.78
N ILE A 58 0.38 15.55 -2.45
CA ILE A 58 0.91 16.10 -1.20
C ILE A 58 1.63 17.41 -1.51
N PHE A 59 1.32 18.44 -0.73
CA PHE A 59 2.06 19.69 -0.71
C PHE A 59 2.50 20.02 0.71
N GLU A 60 3.71 20.54 0.81
CA GLU A 60 4.19 21.24 2.00
C GLU A 60 3.73 22.70 1.94
N CYS A 61 3.11 23.16 3.01
CA CYS A 61 2.73 24.54 3.21
C CYS A 61 3.66 25.17 4.26
N THR A 62 4.37 26.20 3.88
CA THR A 62 5.21 26.99 4.80
C THR A 62 4.64 28.41 4.91
N HIS A 63 4.50 28.89 6.13
CA HIS A 63 4.13 30.27 6.39
C HIS A 63 5.39 31.09 6.61
N ALA A 64 5.52 32.23 5.92
CA ALA A 64 6.61 33.16 6.19
C ALA A 64 6.52 33.66 7.64
N PRO A 65 7.64 33.72 8.39
CA PRO A 65 7.62 34.32 9.71
C PRO A 65 7.14 35.78 9.58
N SER A 66 6.12 36.15 10.35
CA SER A 66 5.61 37.50 10.38
C SER A 66 6.66 38.41 11.00
N THR A 67 7.53 38.97 10.17
CA THR A 67 8.31 40.16 10.55
C THR A 67 7.31 41.32 10.63
N GLN A 68 7.23 41.91 11.81
CA GLN A 68 6.37 43.03 12.12
C GLN A 68 6.44 44.11 11.01
N GLN A 69 5.26 44.58 10.61
CA GLN A 69 5.02 45.68 9.67
C GLN A 69 5.04 45.29 8.17
N GLN A 70 3.95 44.75 7.70
CA GLN A 70 3.21 45.26 6.52
C GLN A 70 2.06 44.30 6.14
N SER A 71 0.84 44.85 6.18
CA SER A 71 -0.39 44.50 5.46
C SER A 71 -0.68 43.07 5.01
N ASP A 72 -1.63 42.44 5.67
CA ASP A 72 -2.77 41.64 5.17
C ASP A 72 -2.62 40.61 4.05
N GLN A 73 -1.46 39.97 3.87
CA GLN A 73 -1.44 38.73 3.10
C GLN A 73 -0.50 37.72 3.78
N ASN A 74 -1.10 36.73 4.44
CA ASN A 74 -0.40 35.51 4.86
C ASN A 74 0.07 34.77 3.60
N HIS A 75 1.26 35.09 3.09
CA HIS A 75 1.85 34.40 1.93
C HIS A 75 2.31 33.01 2.37
N ALA A 76 1.43 32.02 2.17
CA ALA A 76 1.80 30.62 2.28
C ALA A 76 2.52 30.20 0.99
N SER A 77 3.72 29.65 1.13
CA SER A 77 4.42 28.99 0.02
C SER A 77 4.06 27.53 -0.03
N TRP A 78 3.78 27.02 -1.22
CA TRP A 78 3.38 25.63 -1.45
C TRP A 78 4.47 24.91 -2.26
N HIS A 79 4.98 23.82 -1.72
CA HIS A 79 6.01 23.02 -2.35
C HIS A 79 5.45 21.62 -2.65
N PHE A 80 5.61 21.15 -3.87
CA PHE A 80 5.18 19.83 -4.29
C PHE A 80 6.06 18.77 -3.63
N VAL A 81 5.44 17.80 -2.97
CA VAL A 81 6.09 16.69 -2.25
C VAL A 81 5.97 15.39 -3.02
N GLY A 82 4.81 15.12 -3.58
CA GLY A 82 4.54 13.88 -4.27
C GLY A 82 3.07 13.70 -4.64
N TYR A 83 2.77 12.64 -5.37
CA TYR A 83 1.39 12.31 -5.73
C TYR A 83 1.22 10.81 -5.98
N THR A 84 -0.03 10.41 -6.08
CA THR A 84 -0.44 9.12 -6.62
C THR A 84 -1.60 9.30 -7.59
N ALA A 85 -1.64 8.45 -8.61
CA ALA A 85 -2.72 8.36 -9.58
C ALA A 85 -3.43 7.02 -9.46
N LEU A 86 -4.76 7.06 -9.43
CA LEU A 86 -5.62 5.88 -9.33
C LEU A 86 -6.57 5.86 -10.51
N TYR A 87 -6.71 4.70 -11.14
CA TYR A 87 -7.66 4.49 -12.21
C TYR A 87 -8.89 3.71 -11.70
N ARG A 88 -10.07 4.16 -12.09
CA ARG A 88 -11.37 3.58 -11.70
C ARG A 88 -11.84 2.60 -12.76
N PHE A 89 -11.70 1.31 -12.50
CA PHE A 89 -12.28 0.27 -13.33
C PHE A 89 -13.69 -0.04 -12.86
N TRP A 90 -14.61 -0.14 -13.80
CA TRP A 90 -15.94 -0.66 -13.50
C TRP A 90 -15.87 -2.14 -13.06
N CYS A 91 -16.63 -2.49 -12.03
CA CYS A 91 -16.73 -3.84 -11.51
C CYS A 91 -18.22 -4.21 -11.30
N TRP A 92 -18.61 -5.33 -11.90
CA TRP A 92 -19.98 -5.79 -11.79
C TRP A 92 -20.43 -6.00 -10.32
N PRO A 93 -21.71 -5.70 -9.91
CA PRO A 93 -22.80 -5.14 -10.75
C PRO A 93 -22.72 -3.62 -10.95
N ASP A 94 -22.30 -2.84 -9.96
CA ASP A 94 -22.18 -1.37 -9.99
C ASP A 94 -21.13 -0.90 -8.99
N LYS A 95 -19.97 -1.55 -9.02
CA LYS A 95 -18.83 -1.24 -8.16
C LYS A 95 -17.66 -0.68 -8.96
N THR A 96 -16.72 -0.16 -8.27
CA THR A 96 -15.47 0.35 -8.82
C THR A 96 -14.31 -0.39 -8.18
N ARG A 97 -13.36 -0.87 -8.98
CA ARG A 97 -12.05 -1.27 -8.53
C ARG A 97 -11.10 -0.11 -8.76
N TRP A 98 -10.45 0.34 -7.70
CA TRP A 98 -9.35 1.28 -7.83
C TRP A 98 -8.06 0.53 -8.14
N ARG A 99 -7.32 1.02 -9.15
CA ARG A 99 -5.95 0.61 -9.41
C ARG A 99 -5.03 1.79 -9.21
N LEU A 100 -4.14 1.69 -8.24
CA LEU A 100 -3.06 2.64 -8.05
C LEU A 100 -1.99 2.34 -9.11
N SER A 101 -1.77 3.27 -10.03
CA SER A 101 -0.87 3.12 -11.18
C SER A 101 0.44 3.89 -11.01
N GLN A 102 0.40 5.06 -10.41
CA GLN A 102 1.59 5.87 -10.19
C GLN A 102 1.66 6.29 -8.72
N PHE A 103 2.84 6.17 -8.13
CA PHE A 103 3.09 6.61 -6.77
C PHE A 103 4.48 7.21 -6.67
N LEU A 104 4.56 8.48 -6.33
CA LEU A 104 5.80 9.24 -6.32
C LEU A 104 5.91 10.12 -5.09
N ILE A 105 7.01 10.01 -4.38
CA ILE A 105 7.50 11.01 -3.42
C ILE A 105 8.84 11.52 -3.93
N LEU A 106 8.97 12.82 -4.08
CA LEU A 106 10.22 13.43 -4.56
C LEU A 106 11.39 13.14 -3.62
N PRO A 107 12.61 12.91 -4.15
CA PRO A 107 13.77 12.49 -3.36
C PRO A 107 14.04 13.31 -2.09
N PRO A 108 13.93 14.65 -2.07
CA PRO A 108 14.17 15.44 -0.86
C PRO A 108 13.18 15.15 0.28
N TYR A 109 12.06 14.50 -0.01
CA TYR A 109 10.99 14.18 0.94
C TYR A 109 10.89 12.69 1.28
N GLN A 110 11.69 11.84 0.64
CA GLN A 110 11.72 10.41 0.92
C GLN A 110 12.29 10.11 2.31
N GLY A 111 12.00 8.94 2.86
CA GLY A 111 12.42 8.53 4.21
C GLY A 111 11.79 9.34 5.35
N GLN A 112 10.77 10.16 5.06
CA GLN A 112 10.11 11.05 6.01
C GLN A 112 8.65 10.70 6.28
N ARG A 113 8.21 9.49 5.92
CA ARG A 113 6.85 8.94 6.08
C ARG A 113 5.77 9.62 5.22
N HIS A 114 6.14 10.47 4.25
CA HIS A 114 5.15 11.10 3.38
C HIS A 114 4.42 10.08 2.50
N GLY A 115 5.16 9.05 2.01
CA GLY A 115 4.55 7.94 1.29
C GLY A 115 3.56 7.15 2.14
N THR A 116 3.91 6.88 3.41
CA THR A 116 3.00 6.24 4.38
C THR A 116 1.69 7.02 4.49
N HIS A 117 1.76 8.33 4.78
CA HIS A 117 0.57 9.16 4.92
C HIS A 117 -0.26 9.27 3.63
N LEU A 118 0.40 9.30 2.47
CA LEU A 118 -0.30 9.30 1.19
C LEU A 118 -1.06 8.00 0.98
N TYR A 119 -0.40 6.85 1.18
CA TYR A 119 -1.01 5.54 1.03
C TYR A 119 -2.16 5.31 2.03
N GLU A 120 -1.94 5.60 3.31
CA GLU A 120 -2.96 5.51 4.36
C GLU A 120 -4.19 6.36 4.03
N THR A 121 -3.99 7.57 3.48
CA THR A 121 -5.10 8.45 3.05
C THR A 121 -5.90 7.83 1.91
N VAL A 122 -5.22 7.28 0.90
CA VAL A 122 -5.86 6.58 -0.23
C VAL A 122 -6.64 5.38 0.27
N TYR A 123 -6.04 4.55 1.12
CA TYR A 123 -6.68 3.35 1.64
C TYR A 123 -7.88 3.66 2.54
N ALA A 124 -7.79 4.68 3.39
CA ALA A 124 -8.91 5.16 4.19
C ALA A 124 -10.08 5.63 3.32
N HIS A 125 -9.80 6.36 2.22
CA HIS A 125 -10.83 6.72 1.25
C HIS A 125 -11.43 5.49 0.55
N ALA A 126 -10.61 4.54 0.13
CA ALA A 126 -11.09 3.30 -0.45
C ALA A 126 -12.02 2.53 0.49
N LEU A 127 -11.66 2.43 1.78
CA LEU A 127 -12.48 1.76 2.80
C LEU A 127 -13.82 2.48 3.05
N SER A 128 -13.81 3.81 3.09
CA SER A 128 -15.00 4.61 3.41
C SER A 128 -16.02 4.69 2.26
N ASP A 129 -15.60 4.53 1.01
CA ASP A 129 -16.50 4.64 -0.15
C ASP A 129 -17.14 3.28 -0.47
N PRO A 130 -18.45 3.09 -0.25
CA PRO A 130 -19.14 1.82 -0.52
C PRO A 130 -19.16 1.44 -2.00
N ALA A 131 -18.90 2.38 -2.92
CA ALA A 131 -18.81 2.08 -4.35
C ALA A 131 -17.51 1.35 -4.70
N ILE A 132 -16.45 1.51 -3.91
CA ILE A 132 -15.18 0.85 -4.16
C ILE A 132 -15.23 -0.57 -3.59
N CYS A 133 -14.97 -1.57 -4.43
CA CYS A 133 -14.94 -2.98 -4.02
C CYS A 133 -13.53 -3.50 -3.71
N GLU A 134 -12.50 -2.91 -4.31
CA GLU A 134 -11.12 -3.41 -4.18
C GLU A 134 -10.11 -2.32 -4.55
N LEU A 135 -9.00 -2.28 -3.83
CA LEU A 135 -7.79 -1.51 -4.18
C LEU A 135 -6.71 -2.47 -4.68
N THR A 136 -6.30 -2.26 -5.93
CA THR A 136 -5.21 -3.00 -6.57
C THR A 136 -4.05 -2.07 -6.89
N ILE A 137 -2.86 -2.63 -7.11
CA ILE A 137 -1.65 -1.88 -7.48
C ILE A 137 -1.17 -2.40 -8.83
N GLU A 138 -0.68 -1.51 -9.67
CA GLU A 138 -0.08 -1.81 -10.96
C GLU A 138 1.43 -1.83 -10.80
N ASP A 139 2.06 -2.95 -11.15
CA ASP A 139 3.51 -3.18 -11.21
C ASP A 139 4.32 -2.46 -10.10
N PRO A 140 4.09 -2.81 -8.82
CA PRO A 140 4.74 -2.12 -7.70
C PRO A 140 6.24 -2.38 -7.69
N SER A 141 7.03 -1.34 -7.37
CA SER A 141 8.43 -1.52 -7.01
C SER A 141 8.56 -2.19 -5.64
N GLU A 142 9.69 -2.82 -5.35
CA GLU A 142 9.98 -3.43 -4.03
C GLU A 142 9.81 -2.44 -2.87
N ALA A 143 10.25 -1.20 -3.06
CA ALA A 143 10.12 -0.15 -2.05
C ALA A 143 8.65 0.20 -1.77
N PHE A 144 7.81 0.22 -2.81
CA PHE A 144 6.38 0.46 -2.67
C PHE A 144 5.67 -0.74 -2.04
N ASP A 145 6.01 -1.98 -2.44
CA ASP A 145 5.45 -3.19 -1.83
C ASP A 145 5.77 -3.25 -0.33
N LYS A 146 7.00 -2.95 0.08
CA LYS A 146 7.39 -2.89 1.50
C LYS A 146 6.60 -1.80 2.26
N LEU A 147 6.44 -0.62 1.67
CA LEU A 147 5.63 0.46 2.24
C LEU A 147 4.18 0.03 2.42
N ARG A 148 3.58 -0.55 1.39
CA ARG A 148 2.21 -1.06 1.38
C ARG A 148 2.00 -2.14 2.43
N ASP A 149 2.86 -3.17 2.42
CA ASP A 149 2.80 -4.27 3.39
C ASP A 149 2.86 -3.75 4.82
N THR A 150 3.78 -2.83 5.10
CA THR A 150 3.91 -2.21 6.43
C THR A 150 2.65 -1.45 6.84
N CYS A 151 2.06 -0.66 5.94
CA CYS A 151 0.84 0.10 6.23
C CYS A 151 -0.37 -0.82 6.41
N ASP A 152 -0.57 -1.76 5.49
CA ASP A 152 -1.70 -2.70 5.53
C ASP A 152 -1.62 -3.60 6.77
N LEU A 153 -0.41 -4.11 7.10
CA LEU A 153 -0.15 -4.92 8.28
C LEU A 153 -0.46 -4.15 9.57
N ALA A 154 0.04 -2.92 9.69
CA ALA A 154 -0.21 -2.07 10.85
C ALA A 154 -1.70 -1.77 11.03
N TYR A 155 -2.43 -1.52 9.94
CA TYR A 155 -3.86 -1.31 9.97
C TYR A 155 -4.62 -2.57 10.40
N LEU A 156 -4.33 -3.72 9.79
CA LEU A 156 -5.03 -4.98 10.06
C LEU A 156 -4.72 -5.52 11.46
N ASN A 157 -3.52 -5.31 11.96
CA ASN A 157 -3.13 -5.72 13.33
C ASN A 157 -3.91 -5.00 14.43
N GLN A 158 -4.54 -3.87 14.11
CA GLN A 158 -5.43 -3.15 15.03
C GLN A 158 -6.89 -3.64 14.97
N GLN A 159 -7.21 -4.54 14.03
CA GLN A 159 -8.57 -5.03 13.84
C GLN A 159 -8.78 -6.32 14.63
N ASN A 160 -9.53 -6.24 15.73
CA ASN A 160 -9.78 -7.38 16.62
C ASN A 160 -10.37 -8.59 15.89
N ASP A 161 -11.25 -8.39 14.90
CA ASP A 161 -11.83 -9.48 14.11
C ASP A 161 -10.80 -10.18 13.21
N VAL A 162 -9.73 -9.50 12.82
CA VAL A 162 -8.61 -10.13 12.10
C VAL A 162 -7.75 -10.92 13.06
N VAL A 163 -7.27 -10.27 14.13
CA VAL A 163 -6.35 -10.89 15.10
C VAL A 163 -6.92 -12.18 15.71
N HIS A 164 -8.24 -12.25 15.95
CA HIS A 164 -8.87 -13.45 16.47
C HIS A 164 -8.97 -14.63 15.51
N HIS A 165 -8.75 -14.42 14.19
CA HIS A 165 -8.94 -15.45 13.16
C HIS A 165 -7.68 -15.84 12.40
N ILE A 166 -6.51 -15.28 12.75
CA ILE A 166 -5.26 -15.52 12.01
C ILE A 166 -4.54 -16.81 12.38
N ALA A 167 -4.95 -17.50 13.45
CA ALA A 167 -4.34 -18.77 13.81
C ALA A 167 -4.54 -19.81 12.69
N ALA A 168 -3.46 -20.42 12.23
CA ALA A 168 -3.51 -21.44 11.18
C ALA A 168 -4.09 -22.78 11.71
N PRO A 169 -4.90 -23.48 10.92
CA PRO A 169 -5.38 -23.14 9.58
C PRO A 169 -6.53 -22.13 9.61
N ILE A 170 -6.41 -21.07 8.82
CA ILE A 170 -7.43 -19.99 8.77
C ILE A 170 -8.71 -20.48 8.08
N ASP A 171 -9.88 -20.20 8.68
CA ASP A 171 -11.17 -20.54 8.10
C ASP A 171 -11.38 -19.88 6.73
N ARG A 172 -11.77 -20.71 5.75
CA ARG A 172 -11.88 -20.28 4.35
C ARG A 172 -13.03 -19.30 4.12
N ALA A 173 -14.15 -19.48 4.79
CA ALA A 173 -15.33 -18.63 4.61
C ALA A 173 -15.06 -17.25 5.25
N TRP A 174 -14.52 -17.23 6.46
CA TRP A 174 -14.09 -15.99 7.10
C TRP A 174 -13.06 -15.24 6.24
N ARG A 175 -12.01 -15.93 5.76
CA ARG A 175 -10.96 -15.36 4.91
C ARG A 175 -11.52 -14.64 3.69
N SER A 176 -12.50 -15.25 3.01
CA SER A 176 -13.12 -14.67 1.81
C SER A 176 -13.96 -13.44 2.13
N ASN A 177 -14.76 -13.50 3.18
CA ASN A 177 -15.65 -12.42 3.59
C ASN A 177 -14.87 -11.22 4.15
N ALA A 178 -13.85 -11.47 4.98
CA ALA A 178 -12.99 -10.44 5.54
C ALA A 178 -12.23 -9.69 4.44
N ARG A 179 -11.70 -10.40 3.44
CA ARG A 179 -11.03 -9.76 2.29
C ARG A 179 -11.90 -8.72 1.61
N LEU A 180 -13.18 -9.03 1.36
CA LEU A 180 -14.10 -8.10 0.73
C LEU A 180 -14.37 -6.85 1.58
N ARG A 181 -14.43 -7.02 2.90
CA ARG A 181 -14.59 -5.90 3.85
C ARG A 181 -13.38 -4.98 3.84
N TYR A 182 -12.18 -5.55 3.82
CA TYR A 182 -10.92 -4.78 3.77
C TYR A 182 -10.52 -4.36 2.36
N LYS A 183 -11.30 -4.71 1.33
CA LYS A 183 -11.11 -4.28 -0.08
C LYS A 183 -9.71 -4.55 -0.62
N LEU A 184 -9.06 -5.60 -0.16
CA LEU A 184 -7.72 -6.00 -0.57
C LEU A 184 -7.76 -7.02 -1.71
N ALA A 185 -6.79 -6.96 -2.62
CA ALA A 185 -6.62 -7.94 -3.67
C ALA A 185 -6.32 -9.34 -3.09
N PRO A 186 -6.75 -10.45 -3.72
CA PRO A 186 -6.63 -11.79 -3.17
C PRO A 186 -5.18 -12.17 -2.78
N ARG A 187 -4.21 -11.79 -3.60
CA ARG A 187 -2.79 -12.08 -3.37
C ARG A 187 -2.25 -11.31 -2.18
N GLN A 188 -2.56 -10.01 -2.10
CA GLN A 188 -2.17 -9.15 -1.00
C GLN A 188 -2.79 -9.60 0.33
N TRP A 189 -4.09 -9.88 0.33
CA TRP A 189 -4.78 -10.38 1.52
C TRP A 189 -4.15 -11.66 2.07
N ALA A 190 -3.83 -12.61 1.17
CA ALA A 190 -3.20 -13.87 1.57
C ALA A 190 -1.83 -13.66 2.20
N ARG A 191 -1.01 -12.75 1.63
CA ARG A 191 0.30 -12.38 2.11
C ARG A 191 0.21 -11.71 3.50
N LEU A 192 -0.70 -10.77 3.68
CA LEU A 192 -0.91 -10.09 4.96
C LEU A 192 -1.36 -11.03 6.07
N LEU A 193 -2.22 -12.00 5.76
CA LEU A 193 -2.62 -13.03 6.74
C LEU A 193 -1.43 -13.91 7.17
N ASP A 194 -0.52 -14.22 6.25
CA ASP A 194 0.68 -14.98 6.60
C ASP A 194 1.61 -14.11 7.49
N MET A 195 1.83 -12.84 7.17
CA MET A 195 2.63 -11.93 8.01
C MET A 195 2.01 -11.71 9.40
N LEU A 196 0.69 -11.54 9.48
CA LEU A 196 -0.02 -11.45 10.76
C LEU A 196 0.10 -12.75 11.55
N GLY A 197 -0.02 -13.90 10.86
CA GLY A 197 0.17 -15.21 11.47
C GLY A 197 1.56 -15.34 12.09
N LEU A 198 2.61 -14.90 11.38
CA LEU A 198 3.98 -14.89 11.89
C LEU A 198 4.14 -13.94 13.08
N LEU A 199 3.59 -12.74 13.00
CA LEU A 199 3.69 -11.71 14.04
C LEU A 199 3.07 -12.16 15.39
N HIS A 200 2.05 -13.00 15.34
CA HIS A 200 1.34 -13.51 16.54
C HIS A 200 1.68 -14.94 16.90
N LEU A 201 2.63 -15.54 16.19
CA LEU A 201 3.06 -16.90 16.43
C LEU A 201 4.26 -16.93 17.39
N ASP A 202 4.20 -17.81 18.38
CA ASP A 202 5.36 -18.19 19.18
C ASP A 202 5.81 -19.61 18.75
N PRO A 203 6.89 -19.72 17.97
CA PRO A 203 7.36 -21.02 17.47
C PRO A 203 7.79 -21.99 18.59
N GLU A 204 8.33 -21.47 19.70
CA GLU A 204 8.81 -22.27 20.82
C GLU A 204 7.66 -22.76 21.71
N ALA A 205 6.70 -21.85 22.01
CA ALA A 205 5.55 -22.20 22.84
C ALA A 205 4.54 -23.11 22.12
N SER A 206 4.47 -23.04 20.78
CA SER A 206 3.47 -23.76 20.00
C SER A 206 4.01 -24.43 18.73
N PRO A 207 4.83 -25.50 18.82
CA PRO A 207 5.41 -26.18 17.64
C PRO A 207 4.37 -26.69 16.64
N ASN A 208 3.21 -27.12 17.11
CA ASN A 208 2.11 -27.57 16.24
C ASN A 208 1.48 -26.42 15.44
N GLN A 209 1.38 -25.24 16.04
CA GLN A 209 0.87 -24.04 15.35
C GLN A 209 1.88 -23.55 14.30
N PHE A 210 3.17 -23.56 14.63
CA PHE A 210 4.23 -23.26 13.66
C PHE A 210 4.20 -24.23 12.47
N ARG A 211 4.01 -25.52 12.73
CA ARG A 211 3.85 -26.51 11.65
C ARG A 211 2.63 -26.21 10.78
N ALA A 212 1.49 -25.86 11.39
CA ALA A 212 0.27 -25.53 10.65
C ALA A 212 0.47 -24.25 9.81
N PHE A 213 1.08 -23.21 10.37
CA PHE A 213 1.47 -22.00 9.67
C PHE A 213 2.38 -22.29 8.48
N ARG A 214 3.48 -23.02 8.67
CA ARG A 214 4.40 -23.43 7.61
C ARG A 214 3.68 -24.14 6.46
N LEU A 215 2.80 -25.07 6.77
CA LEU A 215 2.03 -25.79 5.77
C LEU A 215 1.06 -24.88 5.01
N GLN A 216 0.42 -23.94 5.69
CA GLN A 216 -0.46 -22.94 5.06
C GLN A 216 0.31 -22.06 4.09
N VAL A 217 1.46 -21.49 4.49
CA VAL A 217 2.32 -20.67 3.63
C VAL A 217 2.82 -21.47 2.42
N LYS A 218 3.33 -22.69 2.64
CA LYS A 218 3.78 -23.59 1.57
C LYS A 218 2.65 -23.94 0.59
N ALA A 219 1.44 -24.16 1.08
CA ALA A 219 0.27 -24.42 0.21
C ALA A 219 -0.06 -23.21 -0.67
N ARG A 220 0.04 -21.98 -0.13
CA ARG A 220 -0.14 -20.75 -0.90
C ARG A 220 0.96 -20.60 -1.97
N ILE A 221 2.22 -20.76 -1.60
CA ILE A 221 3.36 -20.68 -2.52
C ILE A 221 3.20 -21.72 -3.65
N TYR A 222 2.83 -22.96 -3.31
CA TYR A 222 2.58 -23.99 -4.29
C TYR A 222 1.48 -23.61 -5.27
N GLN A 223 0.33 -23.11 -4.78
CA GLN A 223 -0.76 -22.69 -5.64
C GLN A 223 -0.38 -21.55 -6.60
N GLN A 224 0.43 -20.61 -6.14
CA GLN A 224 0.89 -19.47 -6.95
C GLN A 224 1.89 -19.88 -8.04
N ASN A 225 2.67 -20.94 -7.80
CA ASN A 225 3.73 -21.40 -8.69
C ASN A 225 3.42 -22.79 -9.27
N ARG A 226 2.16 -23.21 -9.25
CA ARG A 226 1.74 -24.57 -9.57
C ARG A 226 2.22 -25.02 -10.94
N GLU A 227 2.08 -24.20 -11.95
CA GLU A 227 2.45 -24.55 -13.34
C GLU A 227 3.94 -24.95 -13.44
N VAL A 228 4.81 -24.22 -12.75
CA VAL A 228 6.25 -24.49 -12.77
C VAL A 228 6.59 -25.66 -11.84
N LEU A 229 6.01 -25.71 -10.64
CA LEU A 229 6.30 -26.72 -9.64
C LEU A 229 5.80 -28.11 -10.06
N ASP A 230 4.68 -28.22 -10.79
CA ASP A 230 4.16 -29.49 -11.27
C ASP A 230 5.02 -30.14 -12.35
N MET A 231 5.89 -29.35 -13.02
CA MET A 231 6.85 -29.87 -14.00
C MET A 231 8.06 -30.53 -13.35
N LEU A 232 8.31 -30.29 -12.05
CA LEU A 232 9.46 -30.82 -11.34
C LEU A 232 9.20 -32.22 -10.76
N PRO A 233 10.21 -33.10 -10.71
CA PRO A 233 10.15 -34.33 -9.92
C PRO A 233 9.81 -34.03 -8.47
N HIS A 234 9.19 -34.99 -7.77
CA HIS A 234 8.69 -34.79 -6.41
C HIS A 234 9.75 -34.24 -5.44
N GLU A 235 10.95 -34.80 -5.46
CA GLU A 235 12.05 -34.39 -4.55
C GLU A 235 12.47 -32.93 -4.80
N GLN A 236 12.70 -32.56 -6.06
CA GLN A 236 13.06 -31.20 -6.44
C GLN A 236 11.94 -30.19 -6.13
N ARG A 237 10.69 -30.61 -6.28
CA ARG A 237 9.53 -29.80 -5.93
C ARG A 237 9.47 -29.50 -4.43
N VAL A 238 9.71 -30.51 -3.59
CA VAL A 238 9.72 -30.36 -2.14
C VAL A 238 10.87 -29.45 -1.70
N GLU A 239 12.07 -29.64 -2.28
CA GLU A 239 13.24 -28.80 -2.01
C GLU A 239 12.99 -27.35 -2.43
N LYS A 240 12.51 -27.14 -3.66
CA LYS A 240 12.22 -25.78 -4.17
C LYS A 240 11.15 -25.06 -3.37
N LEU A 241 10.13 -25.80 -2.91
CA LEU A 241 9.09 -25.25 -2.06
C LEU A 241 9.63 -24.90 -0.65
N HIS A 242 10.62 -25.63 -0.17
CA HIS A 242 11.27 -25.30 1.10
C HIS A 242 12.15 -24.05 0.97
N GLU A 243 13.02 -23.98 -0.02
CA GLU A 243 13.83 -22.79 -0.30
C GLU A 243 12.98 -21.51 -0.46
N THR A 244 11.89 -21.63 -1.24
CA THR A 244 10.98 -20.48 -1.44
C THR A 244 10.27 -20.08 -0.14
N PHE A 245 9.92 -21.06 0.71
CA PHE A 245 9.33 -20.78 2.01
C PHE A 245 10.30 -20.03 2.92
N GLU A 246 11.57 -20.47 3.02
CA GLU A 246 12.59 -19.80 3.84
C GLU A 246 12.81 -18.35 3.36
N ALA A 247 12.94 -18.13 2.04
CA ALA A 247 13.09 -16.78 1.49
C ALA A 247 11.88 -15.88 1.79
N VAL A 248 10.65 -16.42 1.73
CA VAL A 248 9.43 -15.68 2.09
C VAL A 248 9.38 -15.40 3.59
N LEU A 249 9.86 -16.31 4.41
CA LEU A 249 9.90 -16.15 5.87
C LEU A 249 10.87 -15.04 6.26
N ASP A 250 12.07 -15.01 5.66
CA ASP A 250 13.06 -13.95 5.86
C ASP A 250 12.48 -12.57 5.45
N GLU A 251 11.81 -12.50 4.29
CA GLU A 251 11.14 -11.27 3.85
C GLU A 251 10.06 -10.80 4.84
N TYR A 252 9.28 -11.73 5.39
CA TYR A 252 8.26 -11.41 6.38
C TYR A 252 8.87 -10.97 7.71
N ALA A 253 9.96 -11.60 8.14
CA ALA A 253 10.72 -11.20 9.31
C ALA A 253 11.22 -9.76 9.22
N ASP A 254 11.75 -9.37 8.05
CA ASP A 254 12.18 -7.99 7.78
C ASP A 254 11.06 -6.95 7.88
N ILE A 255 9.82 -7.32 7.52
CA ILE A 255 8.67 -6.42 7.55
C ILE A 255 8.04 -6.38 8.95
N THR A 256 7.92 -7.54 9.60
CA THR A 256 7.26 -7.68 10.91
C THR A 256 8.18 -7.34 12.08
N GLY A 257 9.50 -7.43 11.89
CA GLY A 257 10.50 -7.30 12.95
C GLY A 257 10.57 -8.51 13.88
N VAL A 258 10.01 -9.66 13.48
CA VAL A 258 10.06 -10.91 14.24
C VAL A 258 11.37 -11.61 13.92
N GLU A 259 12.10 -12.07 14.94
CA GLU A 259 13.25 -12.97 14.78
C GLU A 259 12.73 -14.39 14.54
N VAL A 260 13.23 -15.05 13.48
CA VAL A 260 12.76 -16.38 13.04
C VAL A 260 13.92 -17.38 13.06
#